data_a2dc23b64df90f5100d5a2ec8d47d924
#
_entry.id   a2dc23b64df90f5100d5a2ec8d47d924
#
_cell.length_a   1.000
_cell.length_b   1.000
_cell.length_c   1.000
_cell.angle_alpha   90.00
_cell.angle_beta   90.00
_cell.angle_gamma   90.00
#
_symmetry.space_group_name_H-M   'P 1'
#
loop_
_entity.id
_entity.type
_entity.pdbx_description
1 polymer ?
#
loop_
_entity_poly.entity_id
_entity_poly.type
_entity_poly.pdbx_seq_one_letter_code
_entity_poly.pdbx_strand_id
1 'polypeptide(L)'
;EMLVNKHGAIVALDPNNGEILALATGPDIDPNLFTGPNKKRNIYRLANDTIYDNKPTYDRSVQAAYPPGSPFKLLTALAGYQMKVISDSTKFTCRHGYRMGRHTIGCHCGTYWPIGMEKAIEKSCNNYFSSVFYKITEKYGPKGRNRAIDE
;
A
#
# COMPACT_ATOMS: atom_id res chain seq x y z
N GLU A 1 19.61 -4.13 -12.46
CA GLU A 1 20.57 -3.82 -11.36
C GLU A 1 19.88 -3.46 -10.04
N MET A 2 18.75 -2.73 -10.02
CA MET A 2 18.09 -2.30 -8.78
C MET A 2 17.52 -3.45 -7.92
N LEU A 3 17.18 -4.59 -8.52
CA LEU A 3 16.62 -5.78 -7.85
C LEU A 3 17.66 -6.87 -7.55
N VAL A 4 18.94 -6.66 -7.83
CA VAL A 4 19.99 -7.62 -7.52
C VAL A 4 19.99 -7.93 -6.02
N ASN A 5 19.89 -9.21 -5.66
CA ASN A 5 19.84 -9.70 -4.28
C ASN A 5 18.69 -9.09 -3.43
N LYS A 6 17.59 -8.67 -4.06
CA LYS A 6 16.42 -8.12 -3.37
C LYS A 6 15.15 -8.90 -3.75
N HIS A 7 14.23 -8.95 -2.80
CA HIS A 7 12.89 -9.47 -3.01
C HIS A 7 11.93 -8.32 -3.26
N GLY A 8 11.38 -8.22 -4.44
CA GLY A 8 10.48 -7.14 -4.79
C GLY A 8 10.12 -7.11 -6.27
N ALA A 9 9.46 -6.05 -6.67
CA ALA A 9 9.09 -5.82 -8.07
C ALA A 9 9.21 -4.33 -8.42
N ILE A 10 9.42 -4.07 -9.70
CA ILE A 10 9.34 -2.74 -10.30
C ILE A 10 8.34 -2.82 -11.44
N VAL A 11 7.34 -1.95 -11.39
CA VAL A 11 6.32 -1.81 -12.43
C VAL A 11 6.28 -0.35 -12.85
N ALA A 12 6.41 -0.08 -14.14
CA ALA A 12 6.25 1.24 -14.71
C ALA A 12 5.13 1.22 -15.75
N LEU A 13 4.19 2.15 -15.62
CA LEU A 13 3.03 2.29 -16.49
C LEU A 13 2.99 3.70 -17.08
N ASP A 14 2.54 3.81 -18.33
CA ASP A 14 2.15 5.09 -18.90
C ASP A 14 0.75 5.46 -18.35
N PRO A 15 0.61 6.57 -17.59
CA PRO A 15 -0.66 6.94 -17.01
C PRO A 15 -1.71 7.42 -18.04
N ASN A 16 -1.29 7.73 -19.25
CA ASN A 16 -2.21 8.24 -20.29
C ASN A 16 -2.99 7.13 -20.99
N ASN A 17 -2.38 5.95 -21.15
CA ASN A 17 -2.95 4.86 -21.92
C ASN A 17 -2.93 3.50 -21.19
N GLY A 18 -2.23 3.42 -20.03
CA GLY A 18 -2.08 2.19 -19.24
C GLY A 18 -1.04 1.21 -19.79
N GLU A 19 -0.22 1.63 -20.76
CA GLU A 19 0.83 0.78 -21.34
C GLU A 19 1.87 0.41 -20.29
N ILE A 20 2.29 -0.86 -20.28
CA ILE A 20 3.34 -1.35 -19.39
C ILE A 20 4.69 -1.04 -20.00
N LEU A 21 5.39 -0.07 -19.44
CA LEU A 21 6.72 0.35 -19.88
C LEU A 21 7.83 -0.52 -19.29
N ALA A 22 7.65 -1.03 -18.09
CA ALA A 22 8.56 -1.98 -17.45
C ALA A 22 7.82 -2.87 -16.45
N LEU A 23 8.21 -4.13 -16.42
CA LEU A 23 7.72 -5.13 -15.49
C LEU A 23 8.91 -6.02 -15.09
N ALA A 24 9.33 -5.94 -13.84
CA ALA A 24 10.47 -6.67 -13.33
C ALA A 24 10.20 -7.23 -11.93
N THR A 25 10.65 -8.44 -11.70
CA THR A 25 10.56 -9.13 -10.40
C THR A 25 11.95 -9.54 -9.91
N GLY A 26 12.13 -9.61 -8.60
CA GLY A 26 13.34 -10.13 -7.96
C GLY A 26 12.96 -11.11 -6.84
N PRO A 27 13.70 -12.20 -6.64
CA PRO A 27 14.83 -12.70 -7.45
C PRO A 27 14.42 -13.05 -8.88
N ASP A 28 15.35 -12.85 -9.82
CA ASP A 28 15.15 -13.23 -11.22
C ASP A 28 15.53 -14.70 -11.44
N ILE A 29 15.03 -15.27 -12.52
CA ILE A 29 15.32 -16.65 -12.95
C ILE A 29 15.98 -16.61 -14.31
N ASP A 30 17.10 -17.32 -14.43
CA ASP A 30 17.66 -17.62 -15.74
C ASP A 30 16.71 -18.54 -16.52
N PRO A 31 16.10 -18.09 -17.63
CA PRO A 31 15.16 -18.90 -18.40
C PRO A 31 15.82 -20.13 -19.03
N ASN A 32 17.15 -20.17 -19.16
CA ASN A 32 17.87 -21.33 -19.64
C ASN A 32 17.76 -22.52 -18.68
N LEU A 33 17.45 -22.30 -17.41
CA LEU A 33 17.22 -23.38 -16.45
C LEU A 33 15.99 -24.26 -16.81
N PHE A 34 15.07 -23.73 -17.63
CA PHE A 34 13.87 -24.45 -18.10
C PHE A 34 14.12 -25.29 -19.37
N THR A 35 15.34 -25.25 -19.89
CA THR A 35 15.73 -25.97 -21.11
C THR A 35 16.83 -27.01 -20.82
N GLY A 36 17.14 -27.82 -21.83
CA GLY A 36 18.21 -28.78 -21.74
C GLY A 36 17.95 -30.03 -20.88
N PRO A 37 18.96 -30.89 -20.71
CA PRO A 37 18.80 -32.22 -20.09
C PRO A 37 18.47 -32.15 -18.59
N ASN A 38 18.87 -31.09 -17.91
CA ASN A 38 18.65 -30.91 -16.47
C ASN A 38 17.35 -30.17 -16.12
N LYS A 39 16.49 -29.82 -17.08
CA LYS A 39 15.30 -29.00 -16.85
C LYS A 39 14.40 -29.48 -15.71
N LYS A 40 14.12 -30.80 -15.64
CA LYS A 40 13.25 -31.35 -14.58
C LYS A 40 13.85 -31.11 -13.19
N ARG A 41 15.17 -31.34 -13.05
CA ARG A 41 15.88 -31.13 -11.78
C ARG A 41 15.89 -29.63 -11.39
N ASN A 42 16.12 -28.76 -12.35
CA ASN A 42 16.13 -27.31 -12.12
C ASN A 42 14.74 -26.80 -11.71
N ILE A 43 13.68 -27.20 -12.42
CA ILE A 43 12.29 -26.86 -12.06
C ILE A 43 11.96 -27.34 -10.64
N TYR A 44 12.31 -28.58 -10.30
CA TYR A 44 12.09 -29.11 -8.95
C TYR A 44 12.82 -28.28 -7.88
N ARG A 45 14.08 -27.91 -8.12
CA ARG A 45 14.85 -27.05 -7.22
C ARG A 45 14.22 -25.68 -7.05
N LEU A 46 13.86 -25.02 -8.15
CA LEU A 46 13.25 -23.69 -8.12
C LEU A 46 11.88 -23.69 -7.41
N ALA A 47 11.08 -24.74 -7.62
CA ALA A 47 9.77 -24.87 -6.98
C ALA A 47 9.86 -25.17 -5.47
N ASN A 48 10.94 -25.85 -5.04
CA ASN A 48 11.16 -26.25 -3.65
C ASN A 48 12.27 -25.43 -2.97
N ASP A 49 12.65 -24.29 -3.53
CA ASP A 49 13.62 -23.40 -2.90
C ASP A 49 12.98 -22.67 -1.71
N THR A 50 12.89 -23.43 -0.62
CA THR A 50 12.38 -22.93 0.67
C THR A 50 13.52 -22.49 1.60
N ILE A 51 14.78 -22.77 1.25
CA ILE A 51 15.94 -22.54 2.11
C ILE A 51 16.11 -21.05 2.42
N TYR A 52 15.74 -20.19 1.49
CA TYR A 52 15.88 -18.73 1.63
C TYR A 52 14.55 -17.97 1.48
N ASP A 53 13.41 -18.68 1.41
CA ASP A 53 12.09 -18.08 1.06
C ASP A 53 12.13 -17.23 -0.23
N ASN A 54 13.06 -17.54 -1.11
CA ASN A 54 13.33 -16.76 -2.32
C ASN A 54 12.17 -16.82 -3.31
N LYS A 55 11.48 -17.99 -3.38
CA LYS A 55 10.36 -18.22 -4.32
C LYS A 55 10.63 -17.58 -5.69
N PRO A 56 11.70 -17.98 -6.39
CA PRO A 56 12.08 -17.30 -7.62
C PRO A 56 11.03 -17.44 -8.72
N THR A 57 10.20 -18.49 -8.68
CA THR A 57 9.08 -18.71 -9.61
C THR A 57 7.85 -17.85 -9.30
N TYR A 58 7.85 -17.14 -8.17
CA TYR A 58 6.75 -16.26 -7.79
C TYR A 58 6.97 -14.88 -8.38
N ASP A 59 6.21 -14.54 -9.42
CA ASP A 59 6.27 -13.23 -10.05
C ASP A 59 5.64 -12.16 -9.15
N ARG A 60 6.50 -11.42 -8.45
CA ARG A 60 6.08 -10.40 -7.51
C ARG A 60 5.46 -9.17 -8.16
N SER A 61 5.72 -8.97 -9.46
CA SER A 61 5.18 -7.82 -10.18
C SER A 61 3.68 -7.91 -10.42
N VAL A 62 3.13 -9.14 -10.49
CA VAL A 62 1.70 -9.39 -10.76
C VAL A 62 0.99 -10.18 -9.66
N GLN A 63 1.72 -10.92 -8.83
CA GLN A 63 1.11 -11.83 -7.85
C GLN A 63 1.24 -11.34 -6.40
N ALA A 64 2.21 -10.48 -6.10
CA ALA A 64 2.45 -10.06 -4.73
C ALA A 64 1.42 -9.04 -4.25
N ALA A 65 0.92 -9.26 -3.04
CA ALA A 65 0.08 -8.31 -2.33
C ALA A 65 0.89 -7.67 -1.21
N TYR A 66 1.33 -6.44 -1.43
CA TYR A 66 2.04 -5.65 -0.43
C TYR A 66 1.14 -4.62 0.24
N PRO A 67 1.39 -4.27 1.50
CA PRO A 67 0.75 -3.10 2.10
C PRO A 67 1.05 -1.85 1.26
N PRO A 68 0.03 -1.10 0.83
CA PRO A 68 0.20 -0.01 -0.13
C PRO A 68 0.97 1.20 0.45
N GLY A 69 1.09 1.29 1.77
CA GLY A 69 1.75 2.40 2.42
C GLY A 69 1.07 3.76 2.18
N SER A 70 1.90 4.89 2.18
CA SER A 70 1.38 6.26 2.05
C SER A 70 0.60 6.57 0.77
N PRO A 71 0.82 5.92 -0.38
CA PRO A 71 -0.06 6.10 -1.54
C PRO A 71 -1.54 5.83 -1.27
N PHE A 72 -1.86 4.95 -0.32
CA PHE A 72 -3.24 4.67 0.09
C PHE A 72 -3.95 5.87 0.74
N LYS A 73 -3.21 6.87 1.21
CA LYS A 73 -3.77 8.10 1.78
C LYS A 73 -4.60 8.88 0.78
N LEU A 74 -4.25 8.85 -0.50
CA LEU A 74 -5.04 9.49 -1.56
C LEU A 74 -6.42 8.82 -1.71
N LEU A 75 -6.47 7.49 -1.64
CA LEU A 75 -7.74 6.76 -1.64
C LEU A 75 -8.55 7.06 -0.38
N THR A 76 -7.90 7.17 0.77
CA THR A 76 -8.57 7.57 2.03
C THR A 76 -9.15 8.98 1.93
N ALA A 77 -8.43 9.92 1.29
CA ALA A 77 -8.91 11.27 1.03
C ALA A 77 -10.17 11.26 0.15
N LEU A 78 -10.09 10.58 -1.01
CA LEU A 78 -11.22 10.47 -1.95
C LEU A 78 -12.45 9.85 -1.26
N ALA A 79 -12.27 8.75 -0.54
CA ALA A 79 -13.34 8.11 0.22
C ALA A 79 -13.94 9.07 1.27
N GLY A 80 -13.10 9.83 1.98
CA GLY A 80 -13.53 10.79 2.97
C GLY A 80 -14.42 11.89 2.39
N TYR A 81 -14.08 12.43 1.22
CA TYR A 81 -14.90 13.39 0.50
C TYR A 81 -16.18 12.76 -0.05
N GLN A 82 -16.08 11.63 -0.73
CA GLN A 82 -17.24 10.94 -1.31
C GLN A 82 -18.27 10.55 -0.24
N MET A 83 -17.80 10.10 0.91
CA MET A 83 -18.65 9.73 2.05
C MET A 83 -19.06 10.94 2.91
N LYS A 84 -18.66 12.15 2.52
CA LYS A 84 -18.99 13.40 3.23
C LYS A 84 -18.65 13.37 4.72
N VAL A 85 -17.53 12.75 5.08
CA VAL A 85 -17.00 12.77 6.46
C VAL A 85 -15.94 13.85 6.66
N ILE A 86 -15.44 14.42 5.57
CA ILE A 86 -14.55 15.59 5.52
C ILE A 86 -15.00 16.56 4.42
N SER A 87 -14.53 17.79 4.54
CA SER A 87 -14.68 18.89 3.56
C SER A 87 -13.37 19.66 3.47
N ASP A 88 -13.27 20.64 2.56
CA ASP A 88 -12.08 21.48 2.41
C ASP A 88 -11.71 22.25 3.68
N SER A 89 -12.70 22.54 4.52
CA SER A 89 -12.49 23.20 5.81
C SER A 89 -12.05 22.26 6.94
N THR A 90 -12.07 20.94 6.71
CA THR A 90 -11.74 19.96 7.74
C THR A 90 -10.25 20.00 8.09
N LYS A 91 -9.94 20.21 9.35
CA LYS A 91 -8.58 20.26 9.88
C LYS A 91 -8.43 19.33 11.07
N PHE A 92 -7.25 18.72 11.19
CA PHE A 92 -6.85 17.91 12.35
C PHE A 92 -5.49 18.37 12.86
N THR A 93 -5.34 18.38 14.20
CA THR A 93 -4.05 18.68 14.85
C THR A 93 -3.24 17.39 15.00
N CYS A 94 -2.03 17.37 14.44
CA CYS A 94 -1.11 16.28 14.65
C CYS A 94 -0.32 16.47 15.96
N ARG A 95 -0.36 15.49 16.85
CA ARG A 95 0.42 15.45 18.10
C ARG A 95 1.32 14.22 18.09
N HIS A 96 2.31 14.19 17.16
CA HIS A 96 3.23 13.06 16.94
C HIS A 96 2.60 11.73 16.51
N GLY A 97 1.30 11.63 16.39
CA GLY A 97 0.62 10.41 15.98
C GLY A 97 -0.86 10.40 16.27
N TYR A 98 -1.48 9.32 15.87
CA TYR A 98 -2.89 9.03 16.10
C TYR A 98 -3.02 7.88 17.10
N ARG A 99 -3.72 8.11 18.20
CA ARG A 99 -3.93 7.09 19.23
C ARG A 99 -5.21 6.31 18.96
N MET A 100 -5.09 5.00 18.84
CA MET A 100 -6.22 4.07 18.71
C MET A 100 -6.16 3.05 19.85
N GLY A 101 -6.93 3.29 20.89
CA GLY A 101 -6.90 2.47 22.11
C GLY A 101 -5.51 2.48 22.76
N ARG A 102 -4.86 1.31 22.82
CA ARG A 102 -3.50 1.16 23.41
C ARG A 102 -2.39 1.36 22.38
N HIS A 103 -2.72 1.41 21.09
CA HIS A 103 -1.74 1.56 20.01
C HIS A 103 -1.65 3.02 19.55
N THR A 104 -0.46 3.44 19.15
CA THR A 104 -0.24 4.76 18.54
C THR A 104 0.40 4.58 17.17
N ILE A 105 -0.23 5.14 16.14
CA ILE A 105 0.34 5.25 14.80
C ILE A 105 1.20 6.50 14.79
N GLY A 106 2.53 6.33 14.76
CA GLY A 106 3.47 7.45 14.76
C GLY A 106 3.31 8.38 13.55
N CYS A 107 3.62 9.65 13.72
CA CYS A 107 3.57 10.64 12.65
C CYS A 107 4.78 11.57 12.71
N HIS A 108 5.47 11.70 11.59
CA HIS A 108 6.68 12.52 11.44
C HIS A 108 6.43 13.81 10.66
N CYS A 109 5.17 14.26 10.53
CA CYS A 109 4.82 15.44 9.74
C CYS A 109 5.33 16.78 10.33
N GLY A 110 5.79 16.78 11.59
CA GLY A 110 6.36 17.96 12.25
C GLY A 110 5.38 19.11 12.48
N THR A 111 4.08 18.86 12.38
CA THR A 111 3.04 19.90 12.55
C THR A 111 2.31 19.71 13.87
N TYR A 112 2.23 20.80 14.66
CA TYR A 112 1.55 20.82 15.96
C TYR A 112 0.26 21.65 15.95
N TRP A 113 -0.07 22.24 14.81
CA TRP A 113 -1.28 23.03 14.59
C TRP A 113 -2.27 22.30 13.67
N PRO A 114 -3.52 22.70 13.63
CA PRO A 114 -4.50 22.10 12.74
C PRO A 114 -4.12 22.31 11.28
N ILE A 115 -4.00 21.22 10.54
CA ILE A 115 -3.68 21.21 9.10
C ILE A 115 -4.86 20.68 8.30
N GLY A 116 -5.06 21.25 7.10
CA GLY A 116 -6.02 20.76 6.11
C GLY A 116 -5.45 19.66 5.23
N MET A 117 -6.27 19.21 4.28
CA MET A 117 -5.95 18.09 3.37
C MET A 117 -4.66 18.30 2.59
N GLU A 118 -4.50 19.45 1.93
CA GLU A 118 -3.33 19.76 1.13
C GLU A 118 -2.04 19.58 1.92
N LYS A 119 -1.96 20.22 3.10
CA LYS A 119 -0.80 20.11 3.98
C LYS A 119 -0.61 18.69 4.54
N ALA A 120 -1.69 17.96 4.75
CA ALA A 120 -1.65 16.59 5.20
C ALA A 120 -1.07 15.64 4.13
N ILE A 121 -1.36 15.88 2.85
CA ILE A 121 -0.77 15.16 1.72
C ILE A 121 0.70 15.53 1.59
N GLU A 122 1.03 16.82 1.53
CA GLU A 122 2.42 17.32 1.43
C GLU A 122 3.32 16.71 2.51
N LYS A 123 2.87 16.68 3.74
CA LYS A 123 3.61 16.15 4.88
C LYS A 123 3.39 14.67 5.14
N SER A 124 2.60 13.99 4.32
CA SER A 124 2.24 12.58 4.51
C SER A 124 1.77 12.29 5.95
N CYS A 125 0.89 13.12 6.49
CA CYS A 125 0.50 13.13 7.90
C CYS A 125 -0.35 11.90 8.27
N ASN A 126 0.24 10.94 8.97
CA ASN A 126 -0.47 9.73 9.43
C ASN A 126 -1.64 10.07 10.34
N ASN A 127 -1.50 11.07 11.22
CA ASN A 127 -2.58 11.45 12.13
C ASN A 127 -3.81 11.95 11.37
N TYR A 128 -3.64 12.79 10.34
CA TYR A 128 -4.75 13.29 9.54
C TYR A 128 -5.54 12.14 8.89
N PHE A 129 -4.83 11.27 8.17
CA PHE A 129 -5.46 10.17 7.44
C PHE A 129 -6.03 9.08 8.34
N SER A 130 -5.43 8.81 9.49
CA SER A 130 -6.02 7.94 10.51
C SER A 130 -7.31 8.54 11.07
N SER A 131 -7.37 9.86 11.28
CA SER A 131 -8.58 10.54 11.72
C SER A 131 -9.70 10.49 10.67
N VAL A 132 -9.36 10.65 9.39
CA VAL A 132 -10.32 10.50 8.28
C VAL A 132 -10.85 9.08 8.23
N PHE A 133 -9.96 8.09 8.26
CA PHE A 133 -10.34 6.68 8.24
C PHE A 133 -11.24 6.31 9.42
N TYR A 134 -10.93 6.80 10.61
CA TYR A 134 -11.77 6.59 11.79
C TYR A 134 -13.18 7.16 11.59
N LYS A 135 -13.31 8.40 11.08
CA LYS A 135 -14.62 8.98 10.75
C LYS A 135 -15.42 8.16 9.73
N ILE A 136 -14.74 7.62 8.71
CA ILE A 136 -15.37 6.71 7.74
C ILE A 136 -15.91 5.47 8.46
N THR A 137 -15.09 4.84 9.32
CA THR A 137 -15.49 3.63 10.04
C THR A 137 -16.57 3.88 11.10
N GLU A 138 -16.58 5.04 11.73
CA GLU A 138 -17.68 5.43 12.64
C GLU A 138 -19.01 5.55 11.89
N LYS A 139 -18.98 6.18 10.72
CA LYS A 139 -20.22 6.42 9.94
C LYS A 139 -20.70 5.17 9.20
N TYR A 140 -19.79 4.39 8.62
CA TYR A 140 -20.10 3.27 7.72
C TYR A 140 -19.57 1.90 8.17
N GLY A 141 -18.94 1.82 9.32
CA GLY A 141 -18.48 0.56 9.92
C GLY A 141 -19.63 -0.31 10.43
N PRO A 142 -19.34 -1.52 10.95
CA PRO A 142 -20.39 -2.45 11.40
C PRO A 142 -21.39 -1.85 12.39
N LYS A 143 -20.95 -0.89 13.20
CA LYS A 143 -21.82 -0.12 14.12
C LYS A 143 -22.55 1.05 13.44
N GLY A 144 -22.03 1.56 12.34
CA GLY A 144 -22.61 2.67 11.57
C GLY A 144 -23.55 2.21 10.46
N ARG A 145 -23.35 0.99 9.94
CA ARG A 145 -24.22 0.40 8.91
C ARG A 145 -25.68 0.29 9.34
N ASN A 146 -25.91 0.02 10.62
CA ASN A 146 -27.27 -0.06 11.16
C ASN A 146 -27.97 1.30 11.26
N ARG A 147 -27.23 2.42 11.13
CA ARG A 147 -27.81 3.77 11.08
C ARG A 147 -28.03 4.29 9.67
N ALA A 148 -27.28 3.79 8.68
CA ALA A 148 -27.37 4.23 7.28
C ALA A 148 -28.43 3.47 6.46
N ILE A 149 -29.04 2.42 7.04
CA ILE A 149 -30.15 1.67 6.42
C ILE A 149 -31.51 2.28 6.82
N ASP A 150 -31.54 3.09 7.89
CA ASP A 150 -32.76 3.68 8.43
C ASP A 150 -32.98 5.16 7.98
N GLU A 151 -32.09 5.71 7.12
CA GLU A 151 -32.21 7.02 6.45
C GLU A 151 -32.34 6.85 4.91
#